data_4ee3a0b40772a7afdb00e52e28e550e2
#
_entry.id   4ee3a0b40772a7afdb00e52e28e550e2
#
_cell.length_a   1.000
_cell.length_b   1.000
_cell.length_c   1.000
_cell.angle_alpha   90.00
_cell.angle_beta   90.00
_cell.angle_gamma   90.00
#
_symmetry.space_group_name_H-M   'P 1'
#
loop_
_entity.id
_entity.type
_entity.pdbx_description
1 polymer ?
#
loop_
_entity_poly.entity_id
_entity_poly.type
_entity_poly.pdbx_seq_one_letter_code
_entity_poly.pdbx_strand_id
1 'polypeptide(L)'
;MNVDYGAFDTALKAAAGDDALLALELRASFIESAKRQISLLSRSRCDANWLHSCWRLKGLAASFGAIRLMELAEEAALGAPGDPVIVRHLAQAFGQIEKFSKD
;
A
#
# COMPACT_ATOMS: atom_id res chain seq x y z
N MET A 1 0.43 16.91 7.70
CA MET A 1 0.55 15.55 8.29
C MET A 1 -0.12 14.54 7.39
N ASN A 2 0.52 13.43 7.17
CA ASN A 2 -0.05 12.34 6.38
C ASN A 2 -0.86 11.41 7.28
N VAL A 3 -2.17 11.35 7.07
CA VAL A 3 -3.09 10.56 7.91
C VAL A 3 -2.77 9.05 7.79
N ASP A 4 -2.48 8.58 6.57
CA ASP A 4 -2.12 7.18 6.34
C ASP A 4 -0.85 6.79 7.07
N TYR A 5 0.14 7.68 7.10
CA TYR A 5 1.37 7.39 7.83
C TYR A 5 1.11 7.27 9.34
N GLY A 6 0.27 8.15 9.90
CA GLY A 6 -0.08 8.07 11.30
C GLY A 6 -0.72 6.74 11.68
N ALA A 7 -1.71 6.31 10.90
CA ALA A 7 -2.38 5.03 11.11
C ALA A 7 -1.43 3.85 10.89
N PHE A 8 -0.58 3.95 9.88
CA PHE A 8 0.42 2.95 9.56
C PHE A 8 1.41 2.78 10.71
N ASP A 9 1.94 3.89 11.23
CA ASP A 9 2.89 3.86 12.34
C ASP A 9 2.26 3.25 13.59
N THR A 10 1.02 3.61 13.87
CA THR A 10 0.27 3.04 15.00
C THR A 10 0.11 1.52 14.85
N ALA A 11 -0.24 1.07 13.64
CA ALA A 11 -0.40 -0.35 13.37
C ALA A 11 0.93 -1.11 13.53
N LEU A 12 2.04 -0.52 13.08
CA LEU A 12 3.36 -1.13 13.25
C LEU A 12 3.71 -1.29 14.71
N LYS A 13 3.49 -0.26 15.51
CA LYS A 13 3.79 -0.30 16.93
C LYS A 13 2.94 -1.32 17.65
N ALA A 14 1.66 -1.42 17.28
CA ALA A 14 0.77 -2.41 17.86
C ALA A 14 1.21 -3.83 17.55
N ALA A 15 1.66 -4.09 16.31
CA ALA A 15 2.10 -5.42 15.87
C ALA A 15 3.45 -5.81 16.48
N ALA A 16 4.37 -4.86 16.59
CA ALA A 16 5.73 -5.12 17.06
C ALA A 16 5.87 -5.06 18.58
N GLY A 17 4.92 -4.44 19.28
CA GLY A 17 5.04 -4.18 20.70
C GLY A 17 6.22 -3.25 20.97
N ASP A 18 7.08 -3.62 21.92
CA ASP A 18 8.25 -2.82 22.26
C ASP A 18 9.49 -3.16 21.43
N ASP A 19 9.35 -4.06 20.45
CA ASP A 19 10.49 -4.51 19.65
C ASP A 19 10.71 -3.57 18.46
N ALA A 20 11.66 -2.65 18.61
CA ALA A 20 12.00 -1.68 17.58
C ALA A 20 12.55 -2.33 16.32
N LEU A 21 13.30 -3.40 16.44
CA LEU A 21 13.85 -4.11 15.29
C LEU A 21 12.73 -4.77 14.48
N LEU A 22 11.79 -5.40 15.19
CA LEU A 22 10.65 -6.03 14.53
C LEU A 22 9.80 -4.98 13.80
N ALA A 23 9.60 -3.80 14.38
CA ALA A 23 8.87 -2.73 13.73
C ALA A 23 9.54 -2.31 12.42
N LEU A 24 10.86 -2.21 12.40
CA LEU A 24 11.61 -1.88 11.20
C LEU A 24 11.48 -2.97 10.14
N GLU A 25 11.54 -4.23 10.54
CA GLU A 25 11.40 -5.36 9.61
C GLU A 25 10.00 -5.41 9.01
N LEU A 26 8.96 -5.19 9.82
CA LEU A 26 7.58 -5.16 9.33
C LEU A 26 7.35 -4.01 8.36
N ARG A 27 7.92 -2.85 8.67
CA ARG A 27 7.83 -1.68 7.79
C ARG A 27 8.47 -1.96 6.44
N ALA A 28 9.69 -2.51 6.46
CA ALA A 28 10.41 -2.81 5.23
C ALA A 28 9.65 -3.84 4.38
N SER A 29 9.08 -4.85 5.04
CA SER A 29 8.31 -5.89 4.38
C SER A 29 7.06 -5.31 3.71
N PHE A 30 6.33 -4.43 4.41
CA PHE A 30 5.17 -3.76 3.84
C PHE A 30 5.54 -2.94 2.61
N ILE A 31 6.57 -2.11 2.74
CA ILE A 31 6.99 -1.21 1.65
C ILE A 31 7.39 -2.03 0.42
N GLU A 32 8.16 -3.08 0.60
CA GLU A 32 8.58 -3.94 -0.50
C GLU A 32 7.39 -4.62 -1.16
N SER A 33 6.46 -5.17 -0.37
CA SER A 33 5.30 -5.87 -0.89
C SER A 33 4.33 -4.94 -1.61
N ALA A 34 4.06 -3.76 -1.03
CA ALA A 34 3.16 -2.79 -1.65
C ALA A 34 3.75 -2.25 -2.96
N LYS A 35 5.05 -1.97 -2.96
CA LYS A 35 5.75 -1.49 -4.15
C LYS A 35 5.66 -2.51 -5.28
N ARG A 36 5.81 -3.79 -4.95
CA ARG A 36 5.69 -4.89 -5.92
C ARG A 36 4.28 -4.95 -6.51
N GLN A 37 3.25 -4.83 -5.68
CA GLN A 37 1.87 -4.87 -6.17
C GLN A 37 1.55 -3.68 -7.08
N ILE A 38 2.02 -2.48 -6.72
CA ILE A 38 1.81 -1.30 -7.56
C ILE A 38 2.52 -1.46 -8.90
N SER A 39 3.73 -2.01 -8.88
CA SER A 39 4.48 -2.29 -10.11
C SER A 39 3.73 -3.29 -10.99
N LEU A 40 3.18 -4.34 -10.40
CA LEU A 40 2.39 -5.33 -11.13
C LEU A 40 1.12 -4.71 -11.73
N LEU A 41 0.45 -3.85 -10.96
CA LEU A 41 -0.71 -3.11 -11.45
C LEU A 41 -0.37 -2.27 -12.69
N SER A 42 0.73 -1.55 -12.64
CA SER A 42 1.12 -0.66 -13.74
C SER A 42 1.43 -1.43 -15.04
N ARG A 43 1.71 -2.73 -14.92
CA ARG A 43 2.04 -3.60 -16.07
C ARG A 43 0.92 -4.56 -16.44
N SER A 44 -0.17 -4.59 -15.69
CA SER A 44 -1.28 -5.52 -15.93
C SER A 44 -2.01 -5.17 -17.23
N ARG A 45 -2.27 -6.20 -18.04
CA ARG A 45 -2.95 -6.06 -19.33
C ARG A 45 -4.28 -6.80 -19.37
N CYS A 46 -4.61 -7.57 -18.36
CA CYS A 46 -5.87 -8.31 -18.33
C CYS A 46 -6.57 -8.08 -16.98
N ASP A 47 -7.90 -8.28 -17.01
CA ASP A 47 -8.75 -8.04 -15.86
C ASP A 47 -8.35 -8.88 -14.64
N ALA A 48 -8.06 -10.16 -14.87
CA ALA A 48 -7.74 -11.07 -13.76
C ALA A 48 -6.49 -10.64 -13.00
N ASN A 49 -5.43 -10.29 -13.74
CA ASN A 49 -4.18 -9.84 -13.11
C ASN A 49 -4.35 -8.50 -12.40
N TRP A 50 -5.12 -7.60 -13.01
CA TRP A 50 -5.42 -6.30 -12.43
C TRP A 50 -6.17 -6.46 -11.10
N LEU A 51 -7.26 -7.23 -11.11
CA LEU A 51 -8.07 -7.46 -9.91
C LEU A 51 -7.27 -8.15 -8.82
N HIS A 52 -6.47 -9.15 -9.18
CA HIS A 52 -5.64 -9.88 -8.21
C HIS A 52 -4.69 -8.93 -7.49
N SER A 53 -3.99 -8.07 -8.23
CA SER A 53 -3.05 -7.11 -7.64
C SER A 53 -3.79 -6.05 -6.80
N CYS A 54 -4.96 -5.60 -7.25
CA CYS A 54 -5.78 -4.66 -6.48
C CYS A 54 -6.16 -5.23 -5.12
N TRP A 55 -6.64 -6.49 -5.10
CA TRP A 55 -7.06 -7.13 -3.86
C TRP A 55 -5.89 -7.42 -2.93
N ARG A 56 -4.74 -7.79 -3.47
CA ARG A 56 -3.55 -8.01 -2.66
C ARG A 56 -3.09 -6.69 -2.03
N LEU A 57 -3.07 -5.61 -2.82
CA LEU A 57 -2.69 -4.30 -2.32
C LEU A 57 -3.67 -3.82 -1.25
N LYS A 58 -4.96 -4.03 -1.47
CA LYS A 58 -6.00 -3.69 -0.48
C LYS A 58 -5.76 -4.40 0.84
N GLY A 59 -5.50 -5.71 0.79
CA GLY A 59 -5.24 -6.50 1.98
C GLY A 59 -4.02 -6.02 2.75
N LEU A 60 -2.93 -5.72 2.03
CA LEU A 60 -1.72 -5.18 2.64
C LEU A 60 -2.00 -3.84 3.33
N ALA A 61 -2.67 -2.94 2.61
CA ALA A 61 -2.98 -1.61 3.13
C ALA A 61 -3.87 -1.70 4.37
N ALA A 62 -4.89 -2.55 4.32
CA ALA A 62 -5.79 -2.76 5.44
C ALA A 62 -5.06 -3.29 6.67
N SER A 63 -4.17 -4.26 6.47
CA SER A 63 -3.42 -4.89 7.56
C SER A 63 -2.52 -3.91 8.31
N PHE A 64 -2.03 -2.88 7.61
CA PHE A 64 -1.12 -1.90 8.19
C PHE A 64 -1.76 -0.53 8.41
N GLY A 65 -3.08 -0.44 8.30
CA GLY A 65 -3.79 0.81 8.58
C GLY A 65 -3.58 1.92 7.57
N ALA A 66 -3.14 1.59 6.35
CA ALA A 66 -2.98 2.56 5.28
C ALA A 66 -4.31 2.78 4.57
N ILE A 67 -5.20 3.51 5.22
CA ILE A 67 -6.61 3.63 4.81
C ILE A 67 -6.77 4.25 3.42
N ARG A 68 -6.04 5.33 3.14
CA ARG A 68 -6.15 5.98 1.83
C ARG A 68 -5.70 5.04 0.71
N LEU A 69 -4.60 4.32 0.94
CA LEU A 69 -4.09 3.36 -0.04
C LEU A 69 -5.09 2.21 -0.23
N MET A 70 -5.72 1.76 0.86
CA MET A 70 -6.76 0.73 0.81
C MET A 70 -7.94 1.18 -0.06
N GLU A 71 -8.42 2.40 0.16
CA GLU A 71 -9.54 2.97 -0.60
C GLU A 71 -9.22 3.10 -2.07
N LEU A 72 -7.99 3.53 -2.38
CA LEU A 72 -7.54 3.65 -3.77
C LEU A 72 -7.45 2.28 -4.45
N ALA A 73 -7.02 1.26 -3.72
CA ALA A 73 -6.97 -0.10 -4.27
C ALA A 73 -8.39 -0.62 -4.56
N GLU A 74 -9.36 -0.32 -3.69
CA GLU A 74 -10.76 -0.66 -3.93
C GLU A 74 -11.29 0.05 -5.17
N GLU A 75 -10.99 1.34 -5.29
CA GLU A 75 -11.40 2.14 -6.45
C GLU A 75 -10.80 1.59 -7.74
N ALA A 76 -9.52 1.20 -7.69
CA ALA A 76 -8.85 0.59 -8.83
C ALA A 76 -9.52 -0.71 -9.26
N ALA A 77 -9.96 -1.52 -8.31
CA ALA A 77 -10.63 -2.78 -8.60
C ALA A 77 -11.95 -2.59 -9.33
N LEU A 78 -12.61 -1.45 -9.12
CA LEU A 78 -13.88 -1.12 -9.77
C LEU A 78 -13.69 -0.45 -11.14
N GLY A 79 -12.47 -0.04 -11.45
CA GLY A 79 -12.16 0.67 -12.69
C GLY A 79 -11.60 -0.24 -13.78
N ALA A 80 -11.17 0.39 -14.87
CA ALA A 80 -10.61 -0.32 -16.00
C ALA A 80 -9.14 -0.70 -15.76
N PRO A 81 -8.72 -1.90 -16.14
CA PRO A 81 -7.32 -2.30 -16.04
C PRO A 81 -6.41 -1.34 -16.80
N GLY A 82 -5.29 -0.98 -16.17
CA GLY A 82 -4.31 -0.12 -16.81
C GLY A 82 -4.63 1.36 -16.78
N ASP A 83 -5.68 1.77 -16.08
CA ASP A 83 -6.04 3.19 -15.97
C ASP A 83 -4.88 3.98 -15.36
N PRO A 84 -4.22 4.86 -16.15
CA PRO A 84 -3.04 5.58 -15.65
C PRO A 84 -3.33 6.57 -14.52
N VAL A 85 -4.56 7.05 -14.42
CA VAL A 85 -4.94 8.00 -13.38
C VAL A 85 -4.91 7.32 -12.02
N ILE A 86 -5.56 6.16 -11.90
CA ILE A 86 -5.62 5.45 -10.62
C ILE A 86 -4.24 4.91 -10.23
N VAL A 87 -3.45 4.44 -11.19
CA VAL A 87 -2.08 3.97 -10.93
C VAL A 87 -1.24 5.11 -10.36
N ARG A 88 -1.38 6.30 -10.93
CA ARG A 88 -0.66 7.49 -10.45
C ARG A 88 -1.08 7.86 -9.03
N HIS A 89 -2.38 7.79 -8.73
CA HIS A 89 -2.89 8.07 -7.39
C HIS A 89 -2.37 7.06 -6.37
N LEU A 90 -2.33 5.79 -6.75
CA LEU A 90 -1.77 4.74 -5.89
C LEU A 90 -0.30 4.99 -5.60
N ALA A 91 0.46 5.32 -6.63
CA ALA A 91 1.89 5.60 -6.48
C ALA A 91 2.13 6.81 -5.59
N GLN A 92 1.31 7.85 -5.70
CA GLN A 92 1.41 9.04 -4.87
C GLN A 92 1.12 8.73 -3.40
N ALA A 93 0.03 8.00 -3.14
CA ALA A 93 -0.34 7.63 -1.76
C ALA A 93 0.73 6.75 -1.13
N PHE A 94 1.23 5.78 -1.89
CA PHE A 94 2.31 4.91 -1.42
C PHE A 94 3.59 5.71 -1.16
N GLY A 95 3.93 6.62 -2.07
CA GLY A 95 5.12 7.47 -1.94
C GLY A 95 5.10 8.31 -0.68
N GLN A 96 3.93 8.77 -0.25
CA GLN A 96 3.79 9.52 1.00
C GLN A 96 4.17 8.66 2.20
N ILE A 97 3.70 7.41 2.23
CA ILE A 97 4.03 6.48 3.31
C ILE A 97 5.53 6.19 3.32
N GLU A 98 6.08 5.87 2.16
CA GLU A 98 7.51 5.56 2.00
C GLU A 98 8.38 6.73 2.45
N LYS A 99 8.01 7.94 2.05
CA LYS A 99 8.75 9.15 2.38
C LYS A 99 8.83 9.38 3.89
N PHE A 100 7.71 9.27 4.59
CA PHE A 100 7.67 9.50 6.03
C PHE A 100 8.27 8.35 6.82
N SER A 101 8.32 7.16 6.26
CA SER A 101 8.87 6.00 6.95
C SER A 101 10.40 5.92 6.89
N LYS A 102 11.06 6.80 6.13
CA LYS A 102 12.53 6.81 6.02
C LYS A 102 13.22 7.57 7.14
N ASP A 103 12.51 8.27 7.97
CA ASP A 103 13.09 9.06 9.08
C ASP A 103 13.34 8.23 10.34
#